data_ff6d4590489725f7c8b178563cdb05e8
#
_entry.id   ff6d4590489725f7c8b178563cdb05e8
#
_cell.length_a   1.000
_cell.length_b   1.000
_cell.length_c   1.000
_cell.angle_alpha   90.00
_cell.angle_beta   90.00
_cell.angle_gamma   90.00
#
_symmetry.space_group_name_H-M   'P 1'
#
loop_
_entity.id
_entity.type
_entity.pdbx_description
1 polymer ?
#
loop_
_entity_poly.entity_id
_entity_poly.type
_entity_poly.pdbx_seq_one_letter_code
_entity_poly.pdbx_strand_id
1 'polypeptide(L)'
;IFDLLNTAYEIKNRVLTNLIKQKLLENTAKNKNMSLEEFLDFLVQQKLLLDQDSIKKYYAINTESFYAKNSLIPLKKGTIEEELSFQQRLRNRIVQALVDSLYQKADIKRYIYPPKQPECVVRDLCVHYRGNLDSSTSFIVASDYNCGRCVQFEKTLSKLYDQYREQVKFGFVHFADAPSLAALACEAADKQGQFWSFHDAIFNYVEVADSAFIYNFAKSKRLDMREFDKNLHSPDNYKKLDNIINRLVERGLMATPTIIINDRLVYVTNSYEELSKLLEREL
;
A
#
# COMPACT_ATOMS: atom_id res chain seq x y z
N ILE A 1 6.40 -12.34 16.12
CA ILE A 1 7.77 -11.83 16.41
C ILE A 1 8.22 -10.87 15.30
N PHE A 2 8.09 -11.24 14.02
CA PHE A 2 8.52 -10.36 12.90
C PHE A 2 7.82 -9.00 12.95
N ASP A 3 6.50 -8.96 13.15
CA ASP A 3 5.74 -7.70 13.23
C ASP A 3 6.25 -6.79 14.36
N LEU A 4 6.60 -7.35 15.50
CA LEU A 4 7.19 -6.60 16.61
C LEU A 4 8.57 -6.05 16.24
N LEU A 5 9.41 -6.86 15.58
CA LEU A 5 10.72 -6.42 15.11
C LEU A 5 10.61 -5.34 14.03
N ASN A 6 9.65 -5.49 13.11
CA ASN A 6 9.39 -4.50 12.07
C ASN A 6 8.86 -3.19 12.67
N THR A 7 7.91 -3.25 13.60
CA THR A 7 7.42 -2.08 14.33
C THR A 7 8.56 -1.38 15.08
N ALA A 8 9.41 -2.14 15.76
CA ALA A 8 10.56 -1.57 16.45
C ALA A 8 11.55 -0.93 15.49
N TYR A 9 11.78 -1.53 14.32
CA TYR A 9 12.61 -0.95 13.27
C TYR A 9 12.03 0.36 12.75
N GLU A 10 10.73 0.40 12.43
CA GLU A 10 10.05 1.59 11.93
C GLU A 10 10.10 2.75 12.93
N ILE A 11 9.89 2.47 14.22
CA ILE A 11 10.02 3.46 15.29
C ILE A 11 11.46 3.99 15.34
N LYS A 12 12.47 3.11 15.37
CA LYS A 12 13.87 3.49 15.38
C LYS A 12 14.25 4.31 14.16
N ASN A 13 13.80 3.90 12.97
CA ASN A 13 14.07 4.57 11.71
C ASN A 13 13.45 5.98 11.68
N ARG A 14 12.23 6.13 12.18
CA ARG A 14 11.56 7.43 12.32
C ARG A 14 12.28 8.36 13.30
N VAL A 15 12.63 7.84 14.48
CA VAL A 15 13.36 8.62 15.50
C VAL A 15 14.72 9.06 14.95
N LEU A 16 15.47 8.15 14.32
CA LEU A 16 16.75 8.47 13.71
C LEU A 16 16.61 9.52 12.61
N THR A 17 15.58 9.40 11.75
CA THR A 17 15.29 10.40 10.72
C THR A 17 15.05 11.78 11.31
N ASN A 18 14.27 11.87 12.37
CA ASN A 18 14.00 13.14 13.05
C ASN A 18 15.27 13.74 13.69
N LEU A 19 16.08 12.91 14.33
CA LEU A 19 17.36 13.35 14.90
C LEU A 19 18.33 13.86 13.83
N ILE A 20 18.41 13.17 12.68
CA ILE A 20 19.24 13.62 11.55
C ILE A 20 18.73 14.98 11.04
N LYS A 21 17.43 15.12 10.81
CA LYS A 21 16.80 16.36 10.37
C LYS A 21 17.08 17.51 11.34
N GLN A 22 16.92 17.28 12.64
CA GLN A 22 17.25 18.25 13.68
C GLN A 22 18.74 18.64 13.63
N LYS A 23 19.63 17.66 13.51
CA LYS A 23 21.08 17.90 13.47
C LYS A 23 21.53 18.70 12.24
N LEU A 24 20.91 18.46 11.09
CA LEU A 24 21.12 19.23 9.87
C LEU A 24 20.71 20.69 10.06
N LEU A 25 19.58 20.97 10.72
CA LEU A 25 19.18 22.34 11.06
C LEU A 25 20.16 23.00 12.02
N GLU A 26 20.53 22.34 13.11
CA GLU A 26 21.48 22.86 14.09
C GLU A 26 22.84 23.20 13.45
N ASN A 27 23.34 22.32 12.59
CA ASN A 27 24.61 22.56 11.90
C ASN A 27 24.48 23.74 10.90
N THR A 28 23.33 23.89 10.24
CA THR A 28 23.08 25.01 9.32
C THR A 28 23.01 26.35 10.07
N ALA A 29 22.39 26.38 11.24
CA ALA A 29 22.36 27.54 12.11
C ALA A 29 23.78 27.91 12.61
N LYS A 30 24.55 26.92 13.09
CA LYS A 30 25.94 27.12 13.52
C LYS A 30 26.84 27.67 12.42
N ASN A 31 26.70 27.19 11.19
CA ASN A 31 27.45 27.70 10.05
C ASN A 31 27.14 29.16 9.71
N LYS A 32 26.04 29.69 10.24
CA LYS A 32 25.64 31.09 10.14
C LYS A 32 25.91 31.89 11.41
N ASN A 33 26.60 31.28 12.39
CA ASN A 33 26.87 31.86 13.73
C ASN A 33 25.60 32.29 14.47
N MET A 34 24.54 31.52 14.34
CA MET A 34 23.23 31.76 14.97
C MET A 34 22.86 30.60 15.88
N SER A 35 22.06 30.87 16.90
CA SER A 35 21.29 29.82 17.57
C SER A 35 20.24 29.25 16.62
N LEU A 36 19.72 28.07 16.93
CA LEU A 36 18.67 27.46 16.10
C LEU A 36 17.44 28.34 16.02
N GLU A 37 17.02 28.92 17.12
CA GLU A 37 15.82 29.78 17.19
C GLU A 37 16.01 31.06 16.37
N GLU A 38 17.11 31.79 16.56
CA GLU A 38 17.45 32.98 15.76
C GLU A 38 17.52 32.66 14.26
N PHE A 39 18.09 31.50 13.90
CA PHE A 39 18.17 31.09 12.50
C PHE A 39 16.80 30.80 11.90
N LEU A 40 15.91 30.12 12.64
CA LEU A 40 14.56 29.82 12.16
C LEU A 40 13.74 31.10 12.02
N ASP A 41 13.83 32.05 12.95
CA ASP A 41 13.15 33.35 12.88
C ASP A 41 13.66 34.18 11.70
N PHE A 42 14.97 34.25 11.54
CA PHE A 42 15.59 34.92 10.39
C PHE A 42 15.11 34.32 9.06
N LEU A 43 15.05 32.99 8.95
CA LEU A 43 14.59 32.29 7.75
C LEU A 43 13.13 32.60 7.44
N VAL A 44 12.27 32.58 8.45
CA VAL A 44 10.84 32.87 8.30
C VAL A 44 10.65 34.31 7.85
N GLN A 45 11.33 35.27 8.50
CA GLN A 45 11.26 36.69 8.12
C GLN A 45 11.73 36.94 6.68
N GLN A 46 12.85 36.34 6.28
CA GLN A 46 13.34 36.44 4.89
C GLN A 46 12.33 35.93 3.87
N LYS A 47 11.71 34.76 4.14
CA LYS A 47 10.68 34.20 3.26
C LYS A 47 9.40 35.03 3.23
N LEU A 48 8.98 35.59 4.36
CA LEU A 48 7.84 36.48 4.45
C LEU A 48 8.04 37.76 3.65
N LEU A 49 9.26 38.32 3.62
CA LEU A 49 9.60 39.51 2.87
C LEU A 49 9.68 39.29 1.37
N LEU A 50 10.12 38.09 0.94
CA LEU A 50 10.39 37.76 -0.45
C LEU A 50 9.16 37.25 -1.23
N ASP A 51 8.10 36.80 -0.54
CA ASP A 51 7.01 36.07 -1.19
C ASP A 51 5.62 36.39 -0.61
N GLN A 52 5.32 37.70 -0.48
CA GLN A 52 4.02 38.16 0.04
C GLN A 52 2.82 37.69 -0.81
N ASP A 53 3.00 37.51 -2.12
CA ASP A 53 1.92 37.07 -3.01
C ASP A 53 1.62 35.58 -2.85
N SER A 54 2.64 34.75 -2.67
CA SER A 54 2.44 33.33 -2.33
C SER A 54 1.81 33.14 -0.96
N ILE A 55 2.12 34.02 -0.02
CA ILE A 55 1.51 34.01 1.32
C ILE A 55 0.02 34.34 1.22
N LYS A 56 -0.35 35.39 0.49
CA LYS A 56 -1.75 35.75 0.24
C LYS A 56 -2.52 34.65 -0.49
N LYS A 57 -1.91 34.02 -1.50
CA LYS A 57 -2.46 32.86 -2.21
C LYS A 57 -2.66 31.67 -1.28
N TYR A 58 -1.68 31.37 -0.44
CA TYR A 58 -1.78 30.28 0.53
C TYR A 58 -2.91 30.55 1.54
N TYR A 59 -3.06 31.78 2.00
CA TYR A 59 -4.14 32.21 2.87
C TYR A 59 -5.50 31.97 2.19
N ALA A 60 -5.66 32.44 0.95
CA ALA A 60 -6.92 32.31 0.21
C ALA A 60 -7.34 30.87 -0.04
N ILE A 61 -6.38 29.97 -0.39
CA ILE A 61 -6.66 28.56 -0.72
C ILE A 61 -6.95 27.73 0.53
N ASN A 62 -6.35 28.05 1.69
CA ASN A 62 -6.46 27.23 2.88
C ASN A 62 -7.48 27.75 3.90
N THR A 63 -8.14 28.89 3.63
CA THR A 63 -9.15 29.48 4.53
C THR A 63 -10.29 28.50 4.80
N GLU A 64 -10.75 27.73 3.79
CA GLU A 64 -11.83 26.74 3.99
C GLU A 64 -11.41 25.54 4.85
N SER A 65 -10.16 25.10 4.75
CA SER A 65 -9.64 23.98 5.55
C SER A 65 -9.45 24.35 7.04
N PHE A 66 -9.28 25.63 7.34
CA PHE A 66 -9.19 26.14 8.72
C PHE A 66 -10.53 26.09 9.46
N TYR A 67 -11.63 26.22 8.73
CA TYR A 67 -13.00 26.25 9.26
C TYR A 67 -13.74 24.93 9.07
N ALA A 68 -13.04 23.86 8.65
CA ALA A 68 -13.66 22.55 8.49
C ALA A 68 -14.36 22.13 9.79
N LYS A 69 -15.64 21.73 9.68
CA LYS A 69 -16.53 21.37 10.78
C LYS A 69 -16.00 20.27 11.73
N ASN A 70 -14.91 19.61 11.37
CA ASN A 70 -14.27 18.52 12.12
C ASN A 70 -13.05 18.96 12.95
N SER A 71 -12.81 20.26 13.09
CA SER A 71 -11.76 20.76 13.99
C SER A 71 -12.25 20.67 15.44
N LEU A 72 -11.45 20.06 16.33
CA LEU A 72 -11.73 19.98 17.78
C LEU A 72 -11.89 21.34 18.43
N ILE A 73 -11.32 22.41 17.84
CA ILE A 73 -11.46 23.80 18.26
C ILE A 73 -11.66 24.63 16.99
N PRO A 74 -12.92 25.04 16.66
CA PRO A 74 -13.17 25.89 15.51
C PRO A 74 -12.62 27.28 15.76
N LEU A 75 -11.67 27.71 14.93
CA LEU A 75 -11.16 29.08 14.95
C LEU A 75 -12.24 30.06 14.44
N LYS A 76 -12.42 31.17 15.08
CA LYS A 76 -13.31 32.23 14.61
C LYS A 76 -12.54 33.16 13.67
N LYS A 77 -13.14 33.49 12.53
CA LYS A 77 -12.57 34.38 11.52
C LYS A 77 -12.30 35.77 12.10
N GLY A 78 -11.09 36.30 11.84
CA GLY A 78 -10.70 37.66 12.30
C GLY A 78 -10.24 37.73 13.75
N THR A 79 -9.97 36.60 14.40
CA THR A 79 -9.43 36.61 15.79
C THR A 79 -7.90 36.53 15.79
N ILE A 80 -7.30 36.95 16.90
CA ILE A 80 -5.85 36.86 17.14
C ILE A 80 -5.40 35.38 17.09
N GLU A 81 -6.21 34.46 17.61
CA GLU A 81 -5.93 33.03 17.60
C GLU A 81 -5.86 32.47 16.17
N GLU A 82 -6.69 32.96 15.26
CA GLU A 82 -6.64 32.60 13.84
C GLU A 82 -5.31 33.03 13.21
N GLU A 83 -4.93 34.28 13.43
CA GLU A 83 -3.69 34.85 12.90
C GLU A 83 -2.45 34.12 13.44
N LEU A 84 -2.39 33.88 14.75
CA LEU A 84 -1.31 33.12 15.38
C LEU A 84 -1.22 31.69 14.86
N SER A 85 -2.35 31.02 14.71
CA SER A 85 -2.40 29.67 14.14
C SER A 85 -1.89 29.64 12.69
N PHE A 86 -2.24 30.64 11.90
CA PHE A 86 -1.76 30.79 10.54
C PHE A 86 -0.25 31.01 10.48
N GLN A 87 0.27 31.97 11.26
CA GLN A 87 1.69 32.25 11.34
C GLN A 87 2.49 31.00 11.75
N GLN A 88 2.00 30.24 12.72
CA GLN A 88 2.63 29.01 13.17
C GLN A 88 2.64 27.93 12.05
N ARG A 89 1.56 27.76 11.32
CA ARG A 89 1.50 26.82 10.21
C ARG A 89 2.43 27.22 9.07
N LEU A 90 2.48 28.50 8.74
CA LEU A 90 3.38 29.00 7.71
C LEU A 90 4.84 28.81 8.13
N ARG A 91 5.19 29.13 9.39
CA ARG A 91 6.50 28.86 9.97
C ARG A 91 6.87 27.37 9.83
N ASN A 92 5.99 26.47 10.26
CA ASN A 92 6.22 25.03 10.19
C ASN A 92 6.46 24.57 8.74
N ARG A 93 5.71 25.10 7.78
CA ARG A 93 5.88 24.76 6.35
C ARG A 93 7.22 25.24 5.78
N ILE A 94 7.63 26.46 6.10
CA ILE A 94 8.93 27.01 5.68
C ILE A 94 10.07 26.17 6.26
N VAL A 95 10.00 25.86 7.55
CA VAL A 95 11.00 25.04 8.23
C VAL A 95 11.01 23.63 7.65
N GLN A 96 9.85 23.02 7.42
CA GLN A 96 9.76 21.67 6.85
C GLN A 96 10.38 21.61 5.43
N ALA A 97 10.08 22.60 4.58
CA ALA A 97 10.66 22.66 3.23
C ALA A 97 12.19 22.79 3.26
N LEU A 98 12.73 23.58 4.19
CA LEU A 98 14.18 23.66 4.38
C LEU A 98 14.76 22.32 4.86
N VAL A 99 14.14 21.72 5.87
CA VAL A 99 14.58 20.43 6.42
C VAL A 99 14.63 19.36 5.35
N ASP A 100 13.57 19.27 4.53
CA ASP A 100 13.50 18.28 3.45
C ASP A 100 14.57 18.53 2.38
N SER A 101 14.82 19.81 2.03
CA SER A 101 15.91 20.16 1.12
C SER A 101 17.29 19.81 1.68
N LEU A 102 17.56 20.09 2.96
CA LEU A 102 18.80 19.74 3.63
C LEU A 102 19.00 18.23 3.70
N TYR A 103 17.95 17.51 4.02
CA TYR A 103 17.95 16.07 4.13
C TYR A 103 18.21 15.38 2.78
N GLN A 104 17.63 15.88 1.69
CA GLN A 104 17.86 15.36 0.33
C GLN A 104 19.27 15.60 -0.17
N LYS A 105 19.92 16.69 0.25
CA LYS A 105 21.28 17.05 -0.18
C LYS A 105 22.38 16.45 0.69
N ALA A 106 22.03 15.95 1.87
CA ALA A 106 23.01 15.41 2.82
C ALA A 106 23.46 13.99 2.41
N ASP A 107 24.76 13.72 2.49
CA ASP A 107 25.28 12.34 2.40
C ASP A 107 25.03 11.61 3.73
N ILE A 108 23.94 10.86 3.76
CA ILE A 108 23.48 10.16 4.97
C ILE A 108 23.74 8.67 4.84
N LYS A 109 24.65 8.15 5.65
CA LYS A 109 24.89 6.71 5.78
C LYS A 109 24.10 6.15 6.97
N ARG A 110 23.23 5.18 6.73
CA ARG A 110 22.44 4.51 7.76
C ARG A 110 22.95 3.10 8.00
N TYR A 111 23.06 2.72 9.26
CA TYR A 111 23.51 1.40 9.70
C TYR A 111 22.41 0.63 10.46
N ILE A 112 21.17 1.07 10.34
CA ILE A 112 20.02 0.31 10.80
C ILE A 112 19.36 -0.37 9.59
N TYR A 113 19.12 -1.67 9.72
CA TYR A 113 18.57 -2.49 8.66
C TYR A 113 17.19 -3.01 9.07
N PRO A 114 16.24 -3.12 8.12
CA PRO A 114 14.97 -3.75 8.40
C PRO A 114 15.18 -5.22 8.81
N PRO A 115 14.30 -5.78 9.62
CA PRO A 115 14.35 -7.19 9.93
C PRO A 115 14.22 -8.01 8.64
N LYS A 116 14.91 -9.15 8.60
CA LYS A 116 14.82 -10.06 7.46
C LYS A 116 13.38 -10.56 7.33
N GLN A 117 12.80 -10.39 6.15
CA GLN A 117 11.44 -10.85 5.87
C GLN A 117 11.34 -12.37 6.04
N PRO A 118 10.26 -12.87 6.67
CA PRO A 118 10.04 -14.30 6.78
C PRO A 118 9.87 -14.96 5.42
N GLU A 119 10.38 -16.15 5.28
CA GLU A 119 10.09 -17.00 4.13
C GLU A 119 8.63 -17.50 4.21
N CYS A 120 7.98 -17.48 3.07
CA CYS A 120 6.66 -18.05 2.86
C CYS A 120 6.61 -18.70 1.48
N VAL A 121 7.06 -19.95 1.44
CA VAL A 121 7.04 -20.74 0.20
C VAL A 121 5.61 -21.18 -0.08
N VAL A 122 5.04 -20.78 -1.21
CA VAL A 122 3.66 -21.10 -1.61
C VAL A 122 3.56 -21.81 -2.95
N ARG A 123 4.70 -22.06 -3.62
CA ARG A 123 4.76 -22.72 -4.94
C ARG A 123 4.27 -24.18 -4.96
N ASP A 124 4.17 -24.83 -3.80
CA ASP A 124 3.60 -26.15 -3.59
C ASP A 124 2.09 -26.13 -3.32
N LEU A 125 1.49 -24.94 -3.28
CA LEU A 125 0.05 -24.74 -3.25
C LEU A 125 -0.47 -24.51 -4.66
N CYS A 126 -1.79 -24.58 -4.83
CA CYS A 126 -2.43 -24.23 -6.09
C CYS A 126 -2.43 -22.70 -6.26
N VAL A 127 -1.37 -22.18 -6.84
CA VAL A 127 -1.25 -20.77 -7.21
C VAL A 127 -1.60 -20.63 -8.68
N HIS A 128 -2.52 -19.74 -9.00
CA HIS A 128 -2.85 -19.39 -10.37
C HIS A 128 -1.89 -18.33 -10.88
N TYR A 129 -1.14 -18.64 -11.93
CA TYR A 129 -0.12 -17.73 -12.46
C TYR A 129 -0.56 -17.07 -13.76
N ARG A 130 -0.11 -15.81 -13.97
CA ARG A 130 -0.18 -15.05 -15.23
C ARG A 130 1.08 -14.17 -15.39
N GLY A 131 1.25 -13.57 -16.56
CA GLY A 131 2.44 -12.80 -16.91
C GLY A 131 3.57 -13.69 -17.44
N ASN A 132 4.82 -13.36 -17.15
CA ASN A 132 5.96 -14.16 -17.61
C ASN A 132 6.17 -15.38 -16.71
N LEU A 133 5.68 -16.52 -17.15
CA LEU A 133 5.75 -17.79 -16.38
C LEU A 133 7.18 -18.30 -16.20
N ASP A 134 8.11 -17.91 -17.06
CA ASP A 134 9.52 -18.32 -17.03
C ASP A 134 10.37 -17.38 -16.15
N SER A 135 9.78 -16.30 -15.62
CA SER A 135 10.49 -15.36 -14.75
C SER A 135 10.94 -16.00 -13.46
N SER A 136 12.17 -15.70 -13.04
CA SER A 136 12.69 -15.99 -11.69
C SER A 136 12.04 -15.13 -10.62
N THR A 137 11.52 -13.94 -10.98
CA THR A 137 10.85 -13.03 -10.06
C THR A 137 9.37 -13.32 -10.02
N SER A 138 8.87 -13.67 -8.84
CA SER A 138 7.45 -13.95 -8.60
C SER A 138 6.83 -12.90 -7.67
N PHE A 139 5.61 -12.47 -8.01
CA PHE A 139 4.77 -11.61 -7.20
C PHE A 139 3.43 -12.30 -6.96
N ILE A 140 3.22 -12.84 -5.77
CA ILE A 140 2.05 -13.64 -5.44
C ILE A 140 1.20 -12.87 -4.43
N VAL A 141 -0.11 -12.88 -4.63
CA VAL A 141 -1.08 -12.27 -3.71
C VAL A 141 -1.98 -13.36 -3.13
N ALA A 142 -1.96 -13.49 -1.82
CA ALA A 142 -2.95 -14.24 -1.07
C ALA A 142 -4.12 -13.32 -0.71
N SER A 143 -5.30 -13.59 -1.25
CA SER A 143 -6.41 -12.63 -1.27
C SER A 143 -7.77 -13.31 -1.21
N ASP A 144 -8.79 -12.50 -0.82
CA ASP A 144 -10.20 -12.89 -0.70
C ASP A 144 -11.07 -11.93 -1.52
N TYR A 145 -11.96 -12.49 -2.33
CA TYR A 145 -12.91 -11.72 -3.14
C TYR A 145 -13.91 -10.90 -2.31
N ASN A 146 -14.19 -11.31 -1.08
CA ASN A 146 -15.13 -10.63 -0.19
C ASN A 146 -14.45 -9.60 0.73
N CYS A 147 -13.14 -9.47 0.65
CA CYS A 147 -12.37 -8.52 1.47
C CYS A 147 -12.31 -7.14 0.80
N GLY A 148 -12.89 -6.12 1.42
CA GLY A 148 -12.87 -4.75 0.89
C GLY A 148 -11.46 -4.17 0.66
N ARG A 149 -10.47 -4.54 1.49
CA ARG A 149 -9.07 -4.16 1.28
C ARG A 149 -8.47 -4.84 0.05
N CYS A 150 -8.86 -6.09 -0.22
CA CYS A 150 -8.42 -6.82 -1.40
C CYS A 150 -8.97 -6.19 -2.68
N VAL A 151 -10.25 -5.84 -2.69
CA VAL A 151 -10.89 -5.12 -3.81
C VAL A 151 -10.19 -3.78 -4.08
N GLN A 152 -9.81 -3.04 -3.04
CA GLN A 152 -9.06 -1.80 -3.20
C GLN A 152 -7.65 -2.03 -3.74
N PHE A 153 -6.98 -3.07 -3.24
CA PHE A 153 -5.63 -3.44 -3.65
C PHE A 153 -5.56 -3.91 -5.10
N GLU A 154 -6.61 -4.54 -5.61
CA GLU A 154 -6.67 -5.02 -6.99
C GLU A 154 -6.39 -3.91 -8.02
N LYS A 155 -6.78 -2.67 -7.73
CA LYS A 155 -6.45 -1.50 -8.57
C LYS A 155 -4.94 -1.23 -8.64
N THR A 156 -4.23 -1.46 -7.54
CA THR A 156 -2.77 -1.36 -7.48
C THR A 156 -2.12 -2.53 -8.21
N LEU A 157 -2.63 -3.74 -7.96
CA LEU A 157 -2.14 -4.97 -8.58
C LEU A 157 -2.29 -4.93 -10.11
N SER A 158 -3.43 -4.46 -10.62
CA SER A 158 -3.64 -4.30 -12.07
C SER A 158 -2.61 -3.38 -12.72
N LYS A 159 -2.29 -2.25 -12.08
CA LYS A 159 -1.24 -1.33 -12.58
C LYS A 159 0.15 -1.98 -12.57
N LEU A 160 0.48 -2.72 -11.50
CA LEU A 160 1.75 -3.46 -11.43
C LEU A 160 1.81 -4.54 -12.49
N TYR A 161 0.72 -5.27 -12.69
CA TYR A 161 0.62 -6.29 -13.73
C TYR A 161 0.83 -5.69 -15.13
N ASP A 162 0.13 -4.61 -15.47
CA ASP A 162 0.27 -3.96 -16.77
C ASP A 162 1.71 -3.50 -17.05
N GLN A 163 2.42 -3.04 -16.02
CA GLN A 163 3.79 -2.56 -16.16
C GLN A 163 4.83 -3.68 -16.23
N TYR A 164 4.65 -4.74 -15.43
CA TYR A 164 5.71 -5.73 -15.20
C TYR A 164 5.39 -7.14 -15.74
N ARG A 165 4.25 -7.36 -16.41
CA ARG A 165 3.81 -8.68 -16.86
C ARG A 165 4.80 -9.43 -17.77
N GLU A 166 5.63 -8.68 -18.51
CA GLU A 166 6.64 -9.27 -19.39
C GLU A 166 7.90 -9.71 -18.62
N GLN A 167 8.06 -9.28 -17.36
CA GLN A 167 9.25 -9.48 -16.55
C GLN A 167 8.99 -10.30 -15.29
N VAL A 168 7.75 -10.32 -14.81
CA VAL A 168 7.35 -10.89 -13.51
C VAL A 168 6.30 -11.95 -13.68
N LYS A 169 6.44 -13.04 -12.93
CA LYS A 169 5.43 -14.08 -12.78
C LYS A 169 4.45 -13.68 -11.67
N PHE A 170 3.26 -13.21 -12.05
CA PHE A 170 2.21 -12.86 -11.11
C PHE A 170 1.40 -14.07 -10.71
N GLY A 171 1.11 -14.20 -9.43
CA GLY A 171 0.35 -15.31 -8.89
C GLY A 171 -0.78 -14.87 -7.96
N PHE A 172 -1.85 -15.65 -7.94
CA PHE A 172 -2.96 -15.51 -7.00
C PHE A 172 -3.18 -16.81 -6.26
N VAL A 173 -3.40 -16.72 -4.95
CA VAL A 173 -3.81 -17.86 -4.12
C VAL A 173 -4.98 -17.43 -3.22
N HIS A 174 -6.00 -18.28 -3.15
CA HIS A 174 -7.16 -18.04 -2.30
C HIS A 174 -6.77 -18.09 -0.83
N PHE A 175 -7.06 -17.00 -0.11
CA PHE A 175 -6.89 -16.92 1.33
C PHE A 175 -8.06 -16.15 1.94
N ALA A 176 -8.86 -16.81 2.78
CA ALA A 176 -10.05 -16.29 3.44
C ALA A 176 -10.28 -17.08 4.72
N ASP A 177 -11.31 -16.75 5.51
CA ASP A 177 -11.69 -17.55 6.69
C ASP A 177 -12.26 -18.92 6.29
N ALA A 178 -12.91 -18.99 5.12
CA ALA A 178 -13.46 -20.22 4.53
C ALA A 178 -13.63 -20.06 3.02
N PRO A 179 -13.71 -21.17 2.24
CA PRO A 179 -13.99 -21.11 0.81
C PRO A 179 -15.30 -20.35 0.49
N SER A 180 -15.20 -19.27 -0.26
CA SER A 180 -16.36 -18.48 -0.69
C SER A 180 -16.93 -18.99 -2.01
N LEU A 181 -18.21 -18.63 -2.32
CA LEU A 181 -18.83 -18.94 -3.60
C LEU A 181 -18.01 -18.39 -4.78
N ALA A 182 -17.48 -17.19 -4.65
CA ALA A 182 -16.62 -16.56 -5.64
C ALA A 182 -15.34 -17.37 -5.90
N ALA A 183 -14.68 -17.83 -4.83
CA ALA A 183 -13.48 -18.67 -4.93
C ALA A 183 -13.79 -20.02 -5.60
N LEU A 184 -14.88 -20.69 -5.18
CA LEU A 184 -15.34 -21.94 -5.79
C LEU A 184 -15.66 -21.77 -7.28
N ALA A 185 -16.27 -20.64 -7.66
CA ALA A 185 -16.59 -20.33 -9.06
C ALA A 185 -15.32 -20.13 -9.91
N CYS A 186 -14.30 -19.44 -9.39
CA CYS A 186 -13.01 -19.31 -10.07
C CYS A 186 -12.35 -20.66 -10.31
N GLU A 187 -12.35 -21.54 -9.30
CA GLU A 187 -11.79 -22.89 -9.42
C GLU A 187 -12.60 -23.76 -10.39
N ALA A 188 -13.95 -23.62 -10.42
CA ALA A 188 -14.78 -24.31 -11.39
C ALA A 188 -14.51 -23.83 -12.82
N ALA A 189 -14.29 -22.53 -13.00
CA ALA A 189 -13.94 -21.92 -14.29
C ALA A 189 -12.51 -22.29 -14.73
N ASP A 190 -11.61 -22.50 -13.78
CA ASP A 190 -10.23 -22.95 -14.03
C ASP A 190 -10.19 -24.27 -14.79
N LYS A 191 -11.12 -25.20 -14.51
CA LYS A 191 -11.26 -26.47 -15.21
C LYS A 191 -11.51 -26.32 -16.71
N GLN A 192 -11.96 -25.13 -17.13
CA GLN A 192 -12.21 -24.75 -18.51
C GLN A 192 -11.31 -23.60 -18.99
N GLY A 193 -10.18 -23.36 -18.30
CA GLY A 193 -9.18 -22.36 -18.67
C GLY A 193 -9.62 -20.91 -18.48
N GLN A 194 -10.64 -20.65 -17.64
CA GLN A 194 -11.24 -19.33 -17.48
C GLN A 194 -11.01 -18.72 -16.07
N PHE A 195 -9.99 -19.21 -15.33
CA PHE A 195 -9.70 -18.67 -13.98
C PHE A 195 -9.58 -17.14 -13.98
N TRP A 196 -8.65 -16.62 -14.76
CA TRP A 196 -8.36 -15.17 -14.76
C TRP A 196 -9.52 -14.32 -15.28
N SER A 197 -10.32 -14.86 -16.22
CA SER A 197 -11.54 -14.16 -16.65
C SER A 197 -12.54 -13.99 -15.51
N PHE A 198 -12.72 -15.02 -14.68
CA PHE A 198 -13.58 -14.98 -13.50
C PHE A 198 -13.02 -14.09 -12.41
N HIS A 199 -11.73 -14.24 -12.11
CA HIS A 199 -11.00 -13.44 -11.14
C HIS A 199 -11.17 -11.94 -11.42
N ASP A 200 -10.85 -11.51 -12.63
CA ASP A 200 -10.92 -10.10 -13.01
C ASP A 200 -12.38 -9.59 -12.99
N ALA A 201 -13.35 -10.41 -13.43
CA ALA A 201 -14.76 -10.02 -13.41
C ALA A 201 -15.31 -9.86 -11.99
N ILE A 202 -14.96 -10.75 -11.08
CA ILE A 202 -15.44 -10.71 -9.69
C ILE A 202 -14.85 -9.50 -8.95
N PHE A 203 -13.56 -9.22 -9.07
CA PHE A 203 -12.96 -8.05 -8.44
C PHE A 203 -13.42 -6.71 -9.03
N ASN A 204 -13.85 -6.70 -10.29
CA ASN A 204 -14.43 -5.51 -10.94
C ASN A 204 -15.93 -5.37 -10.71
N TYR A 205 -16.59 -6.36 -10.12
CA TYR A 205 -18.02 -6.28 -9.80
C TYR A 205 -18.23 -5.38 -8.57
N VAL A 206 -19.19 -4.45 -8.68
CA VAL A 206 -19.40 -3.41 -7.66
C VAL A 206 -20.00 -3.98 -6.37
N GLU A 207 -20.75 -5.07 -6.49
CA GLU A 207 -21.39 -5.76 -5.38
C GLU A 207 -20.68 -7.08 -5.08
N VAL A 208 -21.12 -7.79 -4.04
CA VAL A 208 -20.65 -9.15 -3.78
C VAL A 208 -21.18 -10.06 -4.88
N ALA A 209 -20.28 -10.80 -5.53
CA ALA A 209 -20.63 -11.70 -6.63
C ALA A 209 -21.56 -12.83 -6.13
N ASP A 210 -22.82 -12.71 -6.40
CA ASP A 210 -23.86 -13.69 -6.08
C ASP A 210 -23.95 -14.80 -7.13
N SER A 211 -24.80 -15.80 -6.86
CA SER A 211 -25.04 -16.90 -7.80
C SER A 211 -25.52 -16.42 -9.16
N ALA A 212 -26.38 -15.38 -9.20
CA ALA A 212 -26.94 -14.88 -10.45
C ALA A 212 -25.84 -14.28 -11.33
N PHE A 213 -24.95 -13.45 -10.74
CA PHE A 213 -23.77 -12.92 -11.42
C PHE A 213 -22.88 -14.05 -11.96
N ILE A 214 -22.51 -15.01 -11.11
CA ILE A 214 -21.61 -16.12 -11.44
C ILE A 214 -22.13 -16.95 -12.60
N TYR A 215 -23.41 -17.37 -12.56
CA TYR A 215 -23.98 -18.19 -13.64
C TYR A 215 -24.16 -17.40 -14.95
N ASN A 216 -24.56 -16.14 -14.88
CA ASN A 216 -24.68 -15.29 -16.06
C ASN A 216 -23.29 -15.05 -16.70
N PHE A 217 -22.27 -14.82 -15.88
CA PHE A 217 -20.91 -14.65 -16.37
C PHE A 217 -20.38 -15.94 -17.01
N ALA A 218 -20.60 -17.11 -16.39
CA ALA A 218 -20.22 -18.41 -16.94
C ALA A 218 -20.85 -18.64 -18.33
N LYS A 219 -22.16 -18.34 -18.47
CA LYS A 219 -22.86 -18.41 -19.76
C LYS A 219 -22.26 -17.45 -20.80
N SER A 220 -21.93 -16.22 -20.39
CA SER A 220 -21.33 -15.23 -21.29
C SER A 220 -19.97 -15.67 -21.82
N LYS A 221 -19.22 -16.44 -21.02
CA LYS A 221 -17.94 -17.06 -21.41
C LYS A 221 -18.11 -18.38 -22.18
N ARG A 222 -19.34 -18.80 -22.44
CA ARG A 222 -19.68 -20.04 -23.18
C ARG A 222 -19.10 -21.29 -22.53
N LEU A 223 -19.04 -21.33 -21.19
CA LEU A 223 -18.61 -22.52 -20.47
C LEU A 223 -19.62 -23.65 -20.64
N ASP A 224 -19.13 -24.90 -20.59
CA ASP A 224 -20.01 -26.03 -20.35
C ASP A 224 -20.65 -25.88 -18.97
N MET A 225 -21.91 -25.51 -18.97
CA MET A 225 -22.65 -25.18 -17.75
C MET A 225 -22.88 -26.41 -16.87
N ARG A 226 -22.95 -27.61 -17.45
CA ARG A 226 -23.11 -28.84 -16.68
C ARG A 226 -21.82 -29.17 -15.93
N GLU A 227 -20.69 -29.03 -16.59
CA GLU A 227 -19.39 -29.25 -15.97
C GLU A 227 -19.06 -28.14 -14.96
N PHE A 228 -19.37 -26.88 -15.29
CA PHE A 228 -19.18 -25.77 -14.39
C PHE A 228 -19.95 -25.96 -13.07
N ASP A 229 -21.26 -26.27 -13.16
CA ASP A 229 -22.12 -26.49 -11.99
C ASP A 229 -21.64 -27.67 -11.15
N LYS A 230 -21.26 -28.78 -11.77
CA LYS A 230 -20.70 -29.95 -11.10
C LYS A 230 -19.42 -29.58 -10.33
N ASN A 231 -18.53 -28.80 -10.91
CA ASN A 231 -17.27 -28.39 -10.25
C ASN A 231 -17.52 -27.33 -9.19
N LEU A 232 -18.43 -26.39 -9.40
CA LEU A 232 -18.80 -25.34 -8.43
C LEU A 232 -19.31 -25.97 -7.12
N HIS A 233 -20.11 -27.01 -7.18
CA HIS A 233 -20.69 -27.68 -6.02
C HIS A 233 -19.92 -28.95 -5.59
N SER A 234 -18.74 -29.17 -6.15
CA SER A 234 -17.93 -30.33 -5.81
C SER A 234 -17.38 -30.24 -4.38
N PRO A 235 -17.60 -31.25 -3.53
CA PRO A 235 -16.96 -31.33 -2.22
C PRO A 235 -15.43 -31.34 -2.31
N ASP A 236 -14.87 -31.85 -3.40
CA ASP A 236 -13.41 -31.89 -3.60
C ASP A 236 -12.85 -30.50 -3.90
N ASN A 237 -13.61 -29.67 -4.64
CA ASN A 237 -13.24 -28.28 -4.87
C ASN A 237 -13.23 -27.48 -3.55
N TYR A 238 -14.25 -27.67 -2.73
CA TYR A 238 -14.29 -27.07 -1.38
C TYR A 238 -13.11 -27.51 -0.51
N LYS A 239 -12.87 -28.83 -0.42
CA LYS A 239 -11.75 -29.38 0.37
C LYS A 239 -10.39 -28.90 -0.13
N LYS A 240 -10.23 -28.76 -1.44
CA LYS A 240 -9.00 -28.21 -2.03
C LYS A 240 -8.73 -26.81 -1.51
N LEU A 241 -9.72 -25.92 -1.59
CA LEU A 241 -9.59 -24.54 -1.11
C LEU A 241 -9.38 -24.45 0.39
N ASP A 242 -10.14 -25.21 1.17
CA ASP A 242 -10.01 -25.31 2.63
C ASP A 242 -8.59 -25.74 3.03
N ASN A 243 -8.04 -26.75 2.34
CA ASN A 243 -6.67 -27.21 2.58
C ASN A 243 -5.64 -26.09 2.25
N ILE A 244 -5.82 -25.36 1.13
CA ILE A 244 -4.94 -24.23 0.78
C ILE A 244 -4.96 -23.18 1.90
N ILE A 245 -6.14 -22.79 2.36
CA ILE A 245 -6.32 -21.82 3.43
C ILE A 245 -5.59 -22.27 4.70
N ASN A 246 -5.83 -23.50 5.15
CA ASN A 246 -5.20 -24.06 6.35
C ASN A 246 -3.66 -24.07 6.25
N ARG A 247 -3.12 -24.48 5.09
CA ARG A 247 -1.68 -24.46 4.87
C ARG A 247 -1.08 -23.06 4.83
N LEU A 248 -1.83 -22.05 4.39
CA LEU A 248 -1.39 -20.66 4.43
C LEU A 248 -1.37 -20.13 5.86
N VAL A 249 -2.37 -20.49 6.69
CA VAL A 249 -2.39 -20.18 8.12
C VAL A 249 -1.19 -20.82 8.83
N GLU A 250 -0.90 -22.09 8.57
CA GLU A 250 0.28 -22.79 9.12
C GLU A 250 1.60 -22.10 8.75
N ARG A 251 1.66 -21.42 7.58
CA ARG A 251 2.81 -20.62 7.12
C ARG A 251 2.83 -19.22 7.70
N GLY A 252 1.89 -18.89 8.58
CA GLY A 252 1.84 -17.62 9.30
C GLY A 252 1.13 -16.50 8.60
N LEU A 253 0.32 -16.76 7.57
CA LEU A 253 -0.58 -15.76 7.00
C LEU A 253 -1.72 -15.49 7.96
N MET A 254 -2.00 -14.21 8.22
CA MET A 254 -3.01 -13.79 9.21
C MET A 254 -4.00 -12.75 8.66
N ALA A 255 -3.78 -12.23 7.46
CA ALA A 255 -4.60 -11.16 6.90
C ALA A 255 -4.57 -11.14 5.38
N THR A 256 -5.57 -10.51 4.78
CA THR A 256 -5.66 -10.26 3.34
C THR A 256 -5.76 -8.75 3.04
N PRO A 257 -5.19 -8.28 1.93
CA PRO A 257 -4.29 -9.03 1.06
C PRO A 257 -2.92 -9.26 1.72
N THR A 258 -2.30 -10.40 1.49
CA THR A 258 -0.88 -10.66 1.82
C THR A 258 -0.09 -10.80 0.53
N ILE A 259 1.03 -10.09 0.44
CA ILE A 259 1.91 -10.06 -0.73
C ILE A 259 3.14 -10.91 -0.44
N ILE A 260 3.52 -11.74 -1.40
CA ILE A 260 4.69 -12.61 -1.34
C ILE A 260 5.52 -12.36 -2.60
N ILE A 261 6.77 -11.89 -2.42
CA ILE A 261 7.72 -11.69 -3.53
C ILE A 261 8.89 -12.65 -3.33
N ASN A 262 9.19 -13.49 -4.32
CA ASN A 262 10.28 -14.47 -4.27
C ASN A 262 10.29 -15.28 -2.97
N ASP A 263 9.15 -15.87 -2.63
CA ASP A 263 8.93 -16.66 -1.39
C ASP A 263 9.14 -15.88 -0.07
N ARG A 264 9.03 -14.54 -0.09
CA ARG A 264 9.16 -13.71 1.12
C ARG A 264 7.92 -12.84 1.32
N LEU A 265 7.45 -12.77 2.56
CA LEU A 265 6.32 -11.94 2.93
C LEU A 265 6.67 -10.46 2.86
N VAL A 266 5.82 -9.67 2.20
CA VAL A 266 5.92 -8.21 2.15
C VAL A 266 4.89 -7.62 3.10
N TYR A 267 5.34 -7.04 4.21
CA TYR A 267 4.46 -6.55 5.29
C TYR A 267 4.12 -5.06 5.21
N VAL A 268 4.77 -4.31 4.35
CA VAL A 268 4.93 -2.88 4.63
C VAL A 268 3.96 -2.02 3.86
N THR A 269 3.41 -2.48 2.71
CA THR A 269 2.73 -1.52 1.86
C THR A 269 1.81 -2.14 0.82
N ASN A 270 0.72 -1.41 0.55
CA ASN A 270 -0.14 -1.61 -0.62
C ASN A 270 0.05 -0.47 -1.65
N SER A 271 1.08 0.37 -1.46
CA SER A 271 1.38 1.49 -2.34
C SER A 271 2.02 1.00 -3.63
N TYR A 272 1.50 1.47 -4.76
CA TYR A 272 2.05 1.17 -6.07
C TYR A 272 3.53 1.55 -6.17
N GLU A 273 3.89 2.74 -5.70
CA GLU A 273 5.25 3.28 -5.79
C GLU A 273 6.26 2.45 -5.00
N GLU A 274 5.87 1.97 -3.83
CA GLU A 274 6.74 1.17 -2.99
C GLU A 274 6.88 -0.27 -3.52
N LEU A 275 5.78 -0.87 -3.97
CA LEU A 275 5.81 -2.19 -4.59
C LEU A 275 6.56 -2.21 -5.92
N SER A 276 6.42 -1.16 -6.73
CA SER A 276 7.21 -0.97 -7.96
C SER A 276 8.71 -0.95 -7.65
N LYS A 277 9.14 -0.16 -6.66
CA LYS A 277 10.54 -0.11 -6.22
C LYS A 277 11.05 -1.44 -5.66
N LEU A 278 10.18 -2.20 -5.00
CA LEU A 278 10.56 -3.55 -4.54
C LEU A 278 10.77 -4.50 -5.72
N LEU A 279 9.86 -4.49 -6.69
CA LEU A 279 10.00 -5.31 -7.91
C LEU A 279 11.24 -4.93 -8.70
N GLU A 280 11.52 -3.63 -8.89
CA GLU A 280 12.72 -3.14 -9.60
C GLU A 280 14.04 -3.59 -8.96
N ARG A 281 14.04 -3.90 -7.67
CA ARG A 281 15.24 -4.44 -6.96
C ARG A 281 15.39 -5.95 -7.11
N GLU A 282 14.30 -6.64 -7.42
CA GLU A 282 14.27 -8.09 -7.57
C GLU A 282 14.42 -8.52 -9.05
N LEU A 283 14.27 -7.59 -10.01
CA LEU A 283 14.52 -7.76 -11.44
C LEU A 283 15.99 -7.53 -11.78
#